data_65c0f5a08cbafe3be9d92e7950bdb117
#
_entry.id   65c0f5a08cbafe3be9d92e7950bdb117
#
_cell.length_a   1.000
_cell.length_b   1.000
_cell.length_c   1.000
_cell.angle_alpha   90.00
_cell.angle_beta   90.00
_cell.angle_gamma   90.00
#
_symmetry.space_group_name_H-M   'P 1'
#
loop_
_entity.id
_entity.type
_entity.pdbx_description
1 polymer ?
#
loop_
_entity_poly.entity_id
_entity_poly.type
_entity_poly.pdbx_seq_one_letter_code
_entity_poly.pdbx_strand_id
1 'polypeptide(L)'
;MSATQPILNSIQTHLLSQIDRFAIELFPDNPSEYFLRDESGAILIQYAGSKFERINSTDIIQQRRTVTIALTVIARSQHNDDGALAILDQVRLAIVGFRPENCLACALINEEFAGEADGLWQYQLLVQTETWQVEQTKAVDLPKLANVYSRKPTDPLNPILQPKS
;
A
#
# COMPACT_ATOMS: atom_id res chain seq x y z
N MET A 1 12.80 -0.68 10.03
CA MET A 1 12.04 -1.42 9.02
C MET A 1 10.69 -0.78 8.83
N SER A 2 10.25 -0.64 7.62
CA SER A 2 9.01 0.06 7.30
C SER A 2 7.90 -0.95 6.99
N ALA A 3 6.71 -0.73 7.53
CA ALA A 3 5.54 -1.53 7.17
C ALA A 3 4.91 -1.02 5.86
N THR A 4 5.25 0.19 5.46
CA THR A 4 4.71 0.82 4.25
C THR A 4 5.52 0.47 3.00
N GLN A 5 6.84 0.38 3.14
CA GLN A 5 7.71 0.12 2.00
C GLN A 5 7.35 -1.18 1.26
N PRO A 6 7.04 -2.29 1.94
CA PRO A 6 6.63 -3.51 1.24
C PRO A 6 5.38 -3.35 0.40
N ILE A 7 4.47 -2.45 0.80
CA ILE A 7 3.26 -2.17 0.01
C ILE A 7 3.66 -1.53 -1.32
N LEU A 8 4.54 -0.54 -1.27
CA LEU A 8 5.03 0.13 -2.48
C LEU A 8 5.80 -0.85 -3.38
N ASN A 9 6.64 -1.67 -2.77
CA ASN A 9 7.42 -2.65 -3.52
C ASN A 9 6.54 -3.70 -4.19
N SER A 10 5.48 -4.14 -3.51
CA SER A 10 4.51 -5.07 -4.09
C SER A 10 3.85 -4.49 -5.33
N ILE A 11 3.44 -3.23 -5.23
CA ILE A 11 2.79 -2.54 -6.35
C ILE A 11 3.75 -2.40 -7.52
N GLN A 12 4.99 -2.01 -7.24
CA GLN A 12 6.00 -1.89 -8.29
C GLN A 12 6.23 -3.22 -9.00
N THR A 13 6.43 -4.28 -8.23
CA THR A 13 6.66 -5.61 -8.79
C THR A 13 5.49 -6.06 -9.65
N HIS A 14 4.28 -5.81 -9.16
CA HIS A 14 3.08 -6.19 -9.90
C HIS A 14 2.96 -5.43 -11.22
N LEU A 15 3.15 -4.10 -11.17
CA LEU A 15 3.07 -3.29 -12.38
C LEU A 15 4.14 -3.69 -13.39
N LEU A 16 5.36 -3.99 -12.92
CA LEU A 16 6.43 -4.46 -13.80
C LEU A 16 6.08 -5.79 -14.48
N SER A 17 5.29 -6.63 -13.81
CA SER A 17 4.86 -7.91 -14.38
C SER A 17 3.74 -7.76 -15.40
N GLN A 18 2.98 -6.68 -15.34
CA GLN A 18 1.80 -6.46 -16.18
C GLN A 18 2.04 -5.47 -17.30
N ILE A 19 2.98 -4.57 -17.13
CA ILE A 19 3.23 -3.48 -18.08
C ILE A 19 4.71 -3.48 -18.42
N ASP A 20 5.03 -3.60 -19.70
CA ASP A 20 6.41 -3.45 -20.17
C ASP A 20 6.50 -2.15 -20.97
N ARG A 21 7.68 -1.78 -21.43
CA ARG A 21 7.98 -0.62 -22.26
C ARG A 21 8.04 0.72 -21.54
N PHE A 22 7.56 0.82 -20.29
CA PHE A 22 7.60 2.07 -19.53
C PHE A 22 8.47 1.88 -18.30
N ALA A 23 9.09 2.97 -17.84
CA ALA A 23 9.82 2.94 -16.58
C ALA A 23 8.81 2.91 -15.43
N ILE A 24 8.99 1.99 -14.50
CA ILE A 24 8.09 1.87 -13.33
C ILE A 24 8.99 1.90 -12.11
N GLU A 25 8.97 3.03 -11.39
CA GLU A 25 9.91 3.29 -10.30
C GLU A 25 9.19 3.91 -9.11
N LEU A 26 9.82 3.80 -7.96
CA LEU A 26 9.35 4.56 -6.81
C LEU A 26 9.67 6.04 -7.04
N PHE A 27 8.82 6.89 -6.50
CA PHE A 27 9.00 8.34 -6.67
C PHE A 27 10.35 8.73 -6.08
N PRO A 28 11.17 9.49 -6.83
CA PRO A 28 12.53 9.81 -6.38
C PRO A 28 12.53 10.81 -5.22
N ASP A 29 13.56 10.70 -4.37
CA ASP A 29 13.71 11.62 -3.25
C ASP A 29 13.97 13.05 -3.74
N ASN A 30 14.59 13.19 -4.91
CA ASN A 30 14.84 14.51 -5.52
C ASN A 30 14.07 14.59 -6.84
N PRO A 31 12.79 14.96 -6.79
CA PRO A 31 11.97 14.99 -8.02
C PRO A 31 12.51 15.92 -9.10
N SER A 32 13.18 16.99 -8.70
CA SER A 32 13.70 17.97 -9.66
C SER A 32 14.82 17.39 -10.52
N GLU A 33 15.43 16.30 -10.11
CA GLU A 33 16.51 15.65 -10.85
C GLU A 33 16.01 14.50 -11.72
N TYR A 34 14.72 14.20 -11.65
CA TYR A 34 14.16 13.10 -12.44
C TYR A 34 14.01 13.51 -13.91
N PHE A 35 14.33 12.59 -14.81
CA PHE A 35 14.10 12.79 -16.25
C PHE A 35 13.90 11.44 -16.91
N LEU A 36 13.09 11.47 -17.99
CA LEU A 36 12.92 10.29 -18.84
C LEU A 36 14.14 10.12 -19.71
N ARG A 37 14.62 8.91 -19.81
CA ARG A 37 15.77 8.60 -20.67
C ARG A 37 15.26 8.22 -22.05
N ASP A 38 15.20 6.93 -22.33
CA ASP A 38 14.79 6.42 -23.65
C ASP A 38 13.34 5.96 -23.68
N GLU A 39 12.70 5.89 -22.52
CA GLU A 39 11.32 5.42 -22.43
C GLU A 39 10.35 6.43 -22.98
N SER A 40 9.21 5.94 -23.51
CA SER A 40 8.12 6.81 -23.96
C SER A 40 7.36 7.39 -22.77
N GLY A 41 7.45 6.76 -21.60
CA GLY A 41 6.76 7.23 -20.42
C GLY A 41 7.26 6.52 -19.17
N ALA A 42 6.73 6.96 -18.04
CA ALA A 42 7.09 6.41 -16.74
C ALA A 42 5.90 6.42 -15.81
N ILE A 43 5.93 5.50 -14.85
CA ILE A 43 4.96 5.42 -13.77
C ILE A 43 5.75 5.52 -12.48
N LEU A 44 5.50 6.57 -11.70
CA LEU A 44 6.20 6.80 -10.44
C LEU A 44 5.25 6.54 -9.28
N ILE A 45 5.69 5.73 -8.34
CA ILE A 45 4.87 5.25 -7.23
C ILE A 45 5.26 5.97 -5.95
N GLN A 46 4.27 6.59 -5.29
CA GLN A 46 4.51 7.38 -4.09
C GLN A 46 3.48 7.06 -3.02
N TYR A 47 3.94 6.98 -1.78
CA TYR A 47 3.03 6.89 -0.64
C TYR A 47 2.45 8.28 -0.39
N ALA A 48 1.11 8.38 -0.46
CA ALA A 48 0.43 9.67 -0.32
C ALA A 48 -0.16 9.89 1.07
N GLY A 49 -0.18 8.87 1.90
CA GLY A 49 -0.67 9.00 3.27
C GLY A 49 -1.63 7.89 3.64
N SER A 50 -2.11 7.96 4.88
CA SER A 50 -3.05 6.97 5.41
C SER A 50 -4.13 7.65 6.22
N LYS A 51 -5.28 6.98 6.29
CA LYS A 51 -6.34 7.32 7.24
C LYS A 51 -6.54 6.13 8.17
N PHE A 52 -6.85 6.43 9.42
CA PHE A 52 -7.03 5.40 10.45
C PHE A 52 -8.45 5.50 10.97
N GLU A 53 -9.12 4.35 11.04
CA GLU A 53 -10.48 4.31 11.58
C GLU A 53 -10.44 4.31 13.11
N ARG A 54 -11.62 4.45 13.70
CA ARG A 54 -11.75 4.49 15.15
C ARG A 54 -11.34 3.15 15.75
N ILE A 55 -10.89 3.22 16.99
CA ILE A 55 -10.54 2.02 17.75
C ILE A 55 -11.80 1.23 18.06
N ASN A 56 -11.77 -0.07 17.76
CA ASN A 56 -12.92 -0.95 17.97
C ASN A 56 -12.85 -1.74 19.26
N SER A 57 -11.69 -1.80 19.90
CA SER A 57 -11.47 -2.62 21.09
C SER A 57 -10.78 -1.80 22.17
N THR A 58 -11.08 -2.11 23.42
CA THR A 58 -10.43 -1.47 24.57
C THR A 58 -9.24 -2.26 25.08
N ASP A 59 -9.11 -3.52 24.68
CA ASP A 59 -8.05 -4.40 25.18
C ASP A 59 -6.75 -4.21 24.40
N ILE A 60 -6.84 -4.26 23.09
CA ILE A 60 -5.69 -4.09 22.19
C ILE A 60 -6.09 -3.04 21.17
N ILE A 61 -5.22 -2.08 20.95
CA ILE A 61 -5.49 -1.08 19.92
C ILE A 61 -5.28 -1.69 18.55
N GLN A 62 -6.34 -1.75 17.78
CA GLN A 62 -6.36 -2.27 16.44
C GLN A 62 -7.23 -1.36 15.58
N GLN A 63 -6.64 -0.83 14.53
CA GLN A 63 -7.33 0.12 13.66
C GLN A 63 -7.19 -0.30 12.22
N ARG A 64 -8.24 -0.10 11.44
CA ARG A 64 -8.14 -0.23 10.00
C ARG A 64 -7.36 0.96 9.46
N ARG A 65 -6.38 0.66 8.63
CA ARG A 65 -5.55 1.69 8.00
C ARG A 65 -5.83 1.68 6.51
N THR A 66 -6.33 2.81 6.00
CA THR A 66 -6.53 2.99 4.56
C THR A 66 -5.32 3.72 4.00
N VAL A 67 -4.57 3.03 3.16
CA VAL A 67 -3.33 3.55 2.58
C VAL A 67 -3.65 4.13 1.20
N THR A 68 -3.22 5.35 0.97
CA THR A 68 -3.37 6.01 -0.33
C THR A 68 -2.03 6.04 -1.04
N ILE A 69 -2.02 5.59 -2.27
CA ILE A 69 -0.83 5.52 -3.13
C ILE A 69 -1.09 6.42 -4.33
N ALA A 70 -0.14 7.27 -4.64
CA ALA A 70 -0.21 8.11 -5.83
C ALA A 70 0.65 7.49 -6.92
N LEU A 71 0.05 7.26 -8.08
CA LEU A 71 0.75 6.80 -9.27
C LEU A 71 0.81 7.97 -10.24
N THR A 72 2.00 8.50 -10.46
CA THR A 72 2.21 9.59 -11.38
C THR A 72 2.63 9.03 -12.73
N VAL A 73 1.81 9.30 -13.75
CA VAL A 73 2.08 8.88 -15.12
C VAL A 73 2.70 10.06 -15.86
N ILE A 74 3.88 9.85 -16.43
CA ILE A 74 4.58 10.86 -17.22
C ILE A 74 4.76 10.31 -18.63
N ALA A 75 4.40 11.08 -19.64
CA ALA A 75 4.50 10.62 -21.02
C ALA A 75 4.86 11.78 -21.95
N ARG A 76 5.46 11.45 -23.09
CA ARG A 76 5.88 12.43 -24.09
C ARG A 76 4.72 12.90 -24.97
N SER A 77 3.59 12.18 -24.94
CA SER A 77 2.38 12.54 -25.67
C SER A 77 1.16 12.17 -24.86
N GLN A 78 0.00 12.70 -25.24
CA GLN A 78 -1.27 12.36 -24.59
C GLN A 78 -2.00 11.24 -25.33
N HIS A 79 -2.08 11.33 -26.63
CA HIS A 79 -3.05 10.55 -27.41
C HIS A 79 -2.46 9.40 -28.21
N ASN A 80 -1.15 9.28 -28.28
CA ASN A 80 -0.52 8.17 -29.00
C ASN A 80 -0.72 6.86 -28.25
N ASP A 81 -0.44 5.75 -28.92
CA ASP A 81 -0.54 4.41 -28.30
C ASP A 81 0.39 4.27 -27.09
N ASP A 82 1.46 5.04 -27.03
CA ASP A 82 2.38 5.09 -25.89
C ASP A 82 2.18 6.36 -25.04
N GLY A 83 1.08 7.05 -25.23
CA GLY A 83 0.82 8.31 -24.57
C GLY A 83 0.22 8.15 -23.18
N ALA A 84 0.04 9.27 -22.50
CA ALA A 84 -0.42 9.29 -21.13
C ALA A 84 -1.77 8.58 -20.95
N LEU A 85 -2.70 8.78 -21.86
CA LEU A 85 -4.03 8.18 -21.72
C LEU A 85 -3.97 6.66 -21.85
N ALA A 86 -3.15 6.15 -22.78
CA ALA A 86 -2.98 4.71 -22.93
C ALA A 86 -2.29 4.09 -21.72
N ILE A 87 -1.30 4.78 -21.15
CA ILE A 87 -0.61 4.31 -19.95
C ILE A 87 -1.59 4.26 -18.78
N LEU A 88 -2.40 5.31 -18.62
CA LEU A 88 -3.40 5.33 -17.54
C LEU A 88 -4.37 4.16 -17.65
N ASP A 89 -4.84 3.86 -18.87
CA ASP A 89 -5.73 2.72 -19.08
C ASP A 89 -5.09 1.41 -18.64
N GLN A 90 -3.82 1.21 -18.99
CA GLN A 90 -3.11 -0.01 -18.61
C GLN A 90 -2.90 -0.08 -17.10
N VAL A 91 -2.57 1.03 -16.48
CA VAL A 91 -2.34 1.08 -15.03
C VAL A 91 -3.63 0.77 -14.28
N ARG A 92 -4.75 1.36 -14.70
CA ARG A 92 -6.03 1.09 -14.05
C ARG A 92 -6.40 -0.39 -14.13
N LEU A 93 -6.23 -0.99 -15.29
CA LEU A 93 -6.52 -2.42 -15.45
C LEU A 93 -5.60 -3.30 -14.61
N ALA A 94 -4.35 -2.91 -14.47
CA ALA A 94 -3.38 -3.71 -13.71
C ALA A 94 -3.58 -3.60 -12.20
N ILE A 95 -3.93 -2.41 -11.70
CA ILE A 95 -3.90 -2.15 -10.26
C ILE A 95 -5.21 -2.50 -9.56
N VAL A 96 -6.35 -2.36 -10.23
CA VAL A 96 -7.64 -2.62 -9.60
C VAL A 96 -7.76 -4.10 -9.27
N GLY A 97 -8.03 -4.40 -8.00
CA GLY A 97 -8.16 -5.76 -7.54
C GLY A 97 -6.86 -6.41 -7.09
N PHE A 98 -5.72 -5.80 -7.37
CA PHE A 98 -4.45 -6.31 -6.89
C PHE A 98 -4.34 -6.16 -5.37
N ARG A 99 -3.80 -7.17 -4.70
CA ARG A 99 -3.60 -7.17 -3.25
C ARG A 99 -2.12 -7.01 -2.93
N PRO A 100 -1.70 -5.80 -2.50
CA PRO A 100 -0.32 -5.64 -2.03
C PRO A 100 -0.07 -6.49 -0.78
N GLU A 101 1.18 -6.61 -0.39
CA GLU A 101 1.56 -7.43 0.76
C GLU A 101 0.75 -7.04 2.01
N ASN A 102 0.05 -8.02 2.58
CA ASN A 102 -0.78 -7.86 3.79
C ASN A 102 -1.91 -6.84 3.66
N CYS A 103 -2.39 -6.63 2.44
CA CYS A 103 -3.43 -5.64 2.17
C CYS A 103 -4.62 -6.27 1.46
N LEU A 104 -5.73 -5.55 1.50
CA LEU A 104 -6.90 -5.89 0.69
C LEU A 104 -6.69 -5.39 -0.74
N ALA A 105 -7.66 -5.70 -1.60
CA ALA A 105 -7.58 -5.35 -3.01
C ALA A 105 -7.57 -3.83 -3.21
N CYS A 106 -6.75 -3.38 -4.14
CA CYS A 106 -6.67 -1.97 -4.50
C CYS A 106 -7.92 -1.52 -5.24
N ALA A 107 -8.34 -0.29 -4.95
CA ALA A 107 -9.43 0.39 -5.64
C ALA A 107 -9.00 1.80 -5.99
N LEU A 108 -9.64 2.38 -6.99
CA LEU A 108 -9.30 3.73 -7.43
C LEU A 108 -10.04 4.77 -6.61
N ILE A 109 -9.40 5.91 -6.38
CA ILE A 109 -10.02 7.05 -5.70
C ILE A 109 -10.33 8.13 -6.72
N ASN A 110 -9.30 8.53 -7.50
CA ASN A 110 -9.39 9.74 -8.29
C ASN A 110 -8.25 9.74 -9.31
N GLU A 111 -8.46 10.41 -10.41
CA GLU A 111 -7.47 10.55 -11.48
C GLU A 111 -7.58 11.96 -12.03
N GLU A 112 -6.47 12.67 -12.12
CA GLU A 112 -6.52 14.04 -12.63
C GLU A 112 -5.26 14.45 -13.36
N PHE A 113 -5.40 15.44 -14.22
CA PHE A 113 -4.28 16.02 -14.94
C PHE A 113 -3.41 16.83 -13.98
N ALA A 114 -2.12 16.54 -13.98
CA ALA A 114 -1.17 17.19 -13.05
C ALA A 114 -0.31 18.26 -13.71
N GLY A 115 -0.34 18.38 -15.03
CA GLY A 115 0.39 19.42 -15.73
C GLY A 115 1.17 18.93 -16.92
N GLU A 116 1.77 19.87 -17.61
CA GLU A 116 2.66 19.60 -18.74
C GLU A 116 3.87 20.52 -18.61
N ALA A 117 5.07 19.99 -18.78
CA ALA A 117 6.30 20.76 -18.70
C ALA A 117 7.33 20.11 -19.63
N ASP A 118 7.92 20.93 -20.49
CA ASP A 118 8.98 20.49 -21.40
C ASP A 118 8.56 19.32 -22.29
N GLY A 119 7.30 19.31 -22.71
CA GLY A 119 6.78 18.25 -23.57
C GLY A 119 6.41 16.97 -22.84
N LEU A 120 6.45 16.97 -21.50
CA LEU A 120 6.05 15.82 -20.70
C LEU A 120 4.68 16.06 -20.07
N TRP A 121 3.76 15.16 -20.35
CA TRP A 121 2.38 15.21 -19.85
C TRP A 121 2.30 14.40 -18.59
N GLN A 122 1.72 14.97 -17.53
CA GLN A 122 1.66 14.31 -16.23
C GLN A 122 0.23 14.17 -15.76
N TYR A 123 -0.10 12.97 -15.29
CA TYR A 123 -1.39 12.67 -14.66
C TYR A 123 -1.11 11.96 -13.34
N GLN A 124 -2.01 12.16 -12.38
CA GLN A 124 -1.90 11.49 -11.09
C GLN A 124 -3.12 10.61 -10.87
N LEU A 125 -2.88 9.35 -10.58
CA LEU A 125 -3.93 8.38 -10.25
C LEU A 125 -3.78 8.04 -8.77
N LEU A 126 -4.84 8.28 -7.99
CA LEU A 126 -4.85 7.91 -6.58
C LEU A 126 -5.53 6.58 -6.40
N VAL A 127 -4.86 5.70 -5.69
CA VAL A 127 -5.29 4.33 -5.44
C VAL A 127 -5.30 4.12 -3.93
N GLN A 128 -6.25 3.34 -3.43
CA GLN A 128 -6.26 3.00 -2.02
C GLN A 128 -6.27 1.50 -1.82
N THR A 129 -5.68 1.07 -0.72
CA THR A 129 -5.79 -0.28 -0.21
C THR A 129 -5.94 -0.21 1.30
N GLU A 130 -6.32 -1.32 1.92
CA GLU A 130 -6.56 -1.35 3.36
C GLU A 130 -5.71 -2.42 4.03
N THR A 131 -5.23 -2.09 5.20
CA THR A 131 -4.50 -3.01 6.05
C THR A 131 -4.83 -2.69 7.50
N TRP A 132 -4.11 -3.28 8.44
CA TRP A 132 -4.36 -3.07 9.87
C TRP A 132 -3.18 -2.44 10.54
N GLN A 133 -3.47 -1.55 11.50
CA GLN A 133 -2.48 -1.03 12.43
C GLN A 133 -2.82 -1.59 13.80
N VAL A 134 -1.89 -2.36 14.37
CA VAL A 134 -2.11 -3.06 15.63
C VAL A 134 -1.02 -2.65 16.60
N GLU A 135 -1.39 -2.48 17.87
CA GLU A 135 -0.40 -2.13 18.87
C GLU A 135 0.65 -3.24 19.00
N GLN A 136 1.87 -2.83 19.28
CA GLN A 136 2.96 -3.78 19.48
C GLN A 136 2.95 -4.26 20.93
N THR A 137 2.78 -5.57 21.12
CA THR A 137 2.84 -6.17 22.44
C THR A 137 4.23 -6.75 22.66
N LYS A 138 4.72 -6.61 23.89
CA LYS A 138 6.04 -7.14 24.24
C LYS A 138 5.91 -8.58 24.69
N ALA A 139 6.51 -9.49 23.95
CA ALA A 139 6.45 -10.91 24.27
C ALA A 139 7.04 -11.21 25.66
N VAL A 140 7.98 -10.43 26.11
CA VAL A 140 8.63 -10.64 27.40
C VAL A 140 7.65 -10.55 28.58
N ASP A 141 6.54 -9.90 28.39
CA ASP A 141 5.53 -9.76 29.46
C ASP A 141 4.62 -10.98 29.54
N LEU A 142 4.62 -11.84 28.54
CA LEU A 142 3.71 -12.96 28.45
C LEU A 142 3.98 -14.07 29.48
N PRO A 143 5.24 -14.41 29.81
CA PRO A 143 5.48 -15.48 30.76
C PRO A 143 4.83 -15.25 32.12
N LYS A 144 4.71 -14.01 32.54
CA LYS A 144 4.08 -13.67 33.80
C LYS A 144 2.60 -14.00 33.78
N LEU A 145 1.97 -13.84 32.65
CA LEU A 145 0.56 -14.16 32.50
C LEU A 145 0.33 -15.65 32.41
N ALA A 146 1.25 -16.38 31.83
CA ALA A 146 1.12 -17.82 31.65
C ALA A 146 1.10 -18.54 32.99
N ASN A 147 1.68 -17.97 34.02
CA ASN A 147 1.67 -18.55 35.34
C ASN A 147 0.34 -18.43 36.03
N VAL A 148 -0.54 -17.73 35.48
CA VAL A 148 -1.85 -17.44 36.01
C VAL A 148 -2.88 -18.24 35.30
N TYR A 149 -3.05 -18.98 34.81
CA TYR A 149 -4.16 -19.43 33.98
C TYR A 149 -4.67 -20.44 33.45
N SER A 150 -4.50 -20.25 33.19
CA SER A 150 -4.88 -20.73 32.80
C SER A 150 -5.63 -21.39 32.55
N ARG A 151 -5.83 -21.53 32.39
CA ARG A 151 -6.24 -21.85 32.49
C ARG A 151 -7.02 -22.31 32.32
N LYS A 152 -7.20 -22.70 32.13
CA LYS A 152 -7.47 -23.04 32.30
C LYS A 152 -8.19 -23.37 32.33
N PRO A 153 -8.30 -23.74 32.20
CA PRO A 153 -8.66 -23.91 32.37
C PRO A 153 -9.10 -24.56 32.37
N THR A 154 -9.23 -24.99 32.31
CA THR A 154 -9.29 -25.30 32.65
C THR A 154 -9.54 -25.42 32.76
N ASP A 155 -9.50 -25.79 33.03
CA ASP A 155 -9.39 -25.59 33.46
C ASP A 155 -9.81 -25.48 33.44
N PRO A 156 -10.03 -25.19 33.26
CA PRO A 156 -10.22 -24.85 33.37
C PRO A 156 -10.22 -24.70 33.29
N LEU A 157 -10.33 -24.78 33.26
CA LEU A 157 -9.99 -24.30 33.55
C LEU A 157 -9.93 -24.29 33.49
N ASN A 158 -10.00 -24.24 33.41
CA ASN A 158 -9.75 -24.14 33.87
C ASN A 158 -9.76 -24.07 33.97
N PRO A 159 -9.75 -23.42 33.74
CA PRO A 159 -9.55 -23.16 34.07
C PRO A 159 -9.58 -23.09 34.02
N ILE A 160 -9.70 -23.16 33.94
CA ILE A 160 -9.34 -22.99 34.33
C ILE A 160 -9.36 -23.15 34.34
N LEU A 161 -9.51 -23.20 34.18
CA LEU A 161 -9.18 -23.28 34.62
C LEU A 161 -9.13 -23.74 34.75
N GLN A 162 -9.18 -23.63 34.56
CA GLN A 162 -8.94 -23.98 35.04
C GLN A 162 -8.87 -24.12 35.19
N PRO A 163 -9.02 -24.15 35.16
CA PRO A 163 -8.83 -24.26 35.52
C PRO A 163 -8.79 -24.73 35.43
N LYS A 164 -8.80 -24.53 35.20
CA LYS A 164 -8.58 -24.79 35.52
C LYS A 164 -8.71 -24.99 35.54
N SER A 165 -9.15 -25.20 35.23
CA SER A 165 -9.05 -25.12 35.53
C SER A 165 -8.88 -25.35 35.36
#